data_682fbff58528f908b97dedd6cfb064e1
#
_entry.id   682fbff58528f908b97dedd6cfb064e1
#
_cell.length_a   1.000
_cell.length_b   1.000
_cell.length_c   1.000
_cell.angle_alpha   90.00
_cell.angle_beta   90.00
_cell.angle_gamma   90.00
#
_symmetry.space_group_name_H-M   'P 1'
#
loop_
_entity.id
_entity.type
_entity.pdbx_description
1 polymer ?
#
loop_
_entity_poly.entity_id
_entity_poly.type
_entity_poly.pdbx_seq_one_letter_code
_entity_poly.pdbx_strand_id
1 'polypeptide(L)'
;WAYAYLRMLHHKNPTLYFQTLLAEPAFLMPIVYTPTVGEACQKFGTLPFLPRGCYVSLADRGNVKAVLKEYADAMLPKDSLGNPQCQCIVFSDGGRILGLGDLGAWGMGIPIGKLDLYTVCGGFDPNKTMPVIIDAGCTDASGNSAKLTIRDHAMYTGMKQNRVKHTCPQGTEVNTAYYGPDSFIGEFMTAARELFGRSCLLQFEDFNSNDAFPLLEEYRGKFLTYNDDIQGTASVAIAAVLGGIKLQKPGCTNLLGELQGMRVLFHGAGSANIGSAELMIREAGVPATSVLVTNSRGVIWKSADGAQGNFRNDEQKSVAVEGEPQGYDRTDLVSIIKHHQPDILIGAVGRA
;
A
#
# COMPACT_ATOMS: atom_id res chain seq x y z
N TRP A 1 -11.71 21.77 -5.15
CA TRP A 1 -11.23 22.74 -6.16
C TRP A 1 -9.72 22.90 -6.15
N ALA A 2 -9.05 23.02 -5.00
CA ALA A 2 -7.60 23.17 -4.90
C ALA A 2 -6.85 21.99 -5.56
N TYR A 3 -7.28 20.75 -5.30
CA TYR A 3 -6.76 19.56 -5.98
C TYR A 3 -6.89 19.67 -7.51
N ALA A 4 -8.09 19.99 -7.99
CA ALA A 4 -8.34 20.11 -9.42
C ALA A 4 -7.47 21.21 -10.06
N TYR A 5 -7.32 22.35 -9.40
CA TYR A 5 -6.46 23.43 -9.86
C TYR A 5 -4.98 22.99 -9.96
N LEU A 6 -4.47 22.35 -8.91
CA LEU A 6 -3.08 21.87 -8.89
C LEU A 6 -2.83 20.79 -9.94
N ARG A 7 -3.76 19.86 -10.17
CA ARG A 7 -3.66 18.87 -11.27
C ARG A 7 -3.66 19.54 -12.64
N MET A 8 -4.48 20.57 -12.83
CA MET A 8 -4.51 21.36 -14.06
C MET A 8 -3.19 22.13 -14.26
N LEU A 9 -2.65 22.71 -13.19
CA LEU A 9 -1.32 23.35 -13.20
C LEU A 9 -0.22 22.34 -13.58
N HIS A 10 -0.23 21.14 -12.98
CA HIS A 10 0.70 20.07 -13.32
C HIS A 10 0.64 19.73 -14.82
N HIS A 11 -0.56 19.66 -15.39
CA HIS A 11 -0.73 19.38 -16.81
C HIS A 11 -0.23 20.52 -17.72
N LYS A 12 -0.44 21.77 -17.31
CA LYS A 12 -0.10 22.97 -18.11
C LYS A 12 1.36 23.38 -17.97
N ASN A 13 1.89 23.30 -16.76
CA ASN A 13 3.25 23.73 -16.42
C ASN A 13 3.82 22.89 -15.27
N PRO A 14 4.36 21.69 -15.55
CA PRO A 14 4.92 20.81 -14.53
C PRO A 14 6.01 21.47 -13.69
N THR A 15 6.85 22.29 -14.30
CA THR A 15 7.92 23.00 -13.59
C THR A 15 7.35 23.91 -12.51
N LEU A 16 6.41 24.78 -12.86
CA LEU A 16 5.76 25.65 -11.89
C LEU A 16 5.00 24.88 -10.82
N TYR A 17 4.35 23.79 -11.21
CA TYR A 17 3.67 22.89 -10.27
C TYR A 17 4.62 22.38 -9.18
N PHE A 18 5.75 21.78 -9.55
CA PHE A 18 6.71 21.26 -8.58
C PHE A 18 7.42 22.36 -7.80
N GLN A 19 7.72 23.50 -8.41
CA GLN A 19 8.23 24.67 -7.68
C GLN A 19 7.24 25.14 -6.60
N THR A 20 5.95 25.16 -6.92
CA THR A 20 4.89 25.52 -5.96
C THR A 20 4.83 24.53 -4.80
N LEU A 21 4.88 23.21 -5.09
CA LEU A 21 4.87 22.19 -4.05
C LEU A 21 6.10 22.26 -3.15
N LEU A 22 7.28 22.53 -3.73
CA LEU A 22 8.53 22.67 -2.98
C LEU A 22 8.58 23.92 -2.11
N ALA A 23 7.86 24.99 -2.49
CA ALA A 23 7.80 26.22 -1.70
C ALA A 23 6.98 26.03 -0.40
N GLU A 24 5.88 25.27 -0.45
CA GLU A 24 4.96 25.08 0.69
C GLU A 24 4.53 23.61 0.84
N PRO A 25 5.48 22.67 1.04
CA PRO A 25 5.17 21.24 1.01
C PRO A 25 4.21 20.83 2.12
N ALA A 26 4.37 21.35 3.34
CA ALA A 26 3.51 20.99 4.47
C ALA A 26 2.04 21.39 4.25
N PHE A 27 1.79 22.47 3.52
CA PHE A 27 0.45 22.93 3.20
C PHE A 27 -0.14 22.23 1.97
N LEU A 28 0.67 21.95 0.96
CA LEU A 28 0.19 21.47 -0.35
C LEU A 28 0.15 19.95 -0.48
N MET A 29 1.02 19.22 0.23
CA MET A 29 0.98 17.74 0.19
C MET A 29 -0.38 17.16 0.59
N PRO A 30 -1.07 17.62 1.66
CA PRO A 30 -2.40 17.15 2.00
C PRO A 30 -3.48 17.43 0.95
N ILE A 31 -3.23 18.35 0.03
CA ILE A 31 -4.12 18.67 -1.09
C ILE A 31 -3.88 17.72 -2.26
N VAL A 32 -2.62 17.47 -2.63
CA VAL A 32 -2.28 16.64 -3.81
C VAL A 32 -2.27 15.15 -3.48
N TYR A 33 -2.18 14.80 -2.20
CA TYR A 33 -2.23 13.43 -1.71
C TYR A 33 -3.30 13.27 -0.60
N THR A 34 -3.03 12.48 0.43
CA THR A 34 -3.98 12.25 1.53
C THR A 34 -4.15 13.50 2.41
N PRO A 35 -5.38 13.85 2.82
CA PRO A 35 -6.65 13.10 2.62
C PRO A 35 -7.37 13.46 1.31
N THR A 36 -7.06 14.56 0.65
CA THR A 36 -7.84 15.12 -0.46
C THR A 36 -7.89 14.20 -1.70
N VAL A 37 -6.80 13.48 -1.98
CA VAL A 37 -6.76 12.52 -3.10
C VAL A 37 -7.79 11.41 -2.96
N GLY A 38 -8.12 11.00 -1.74
CA GLY A 38 -9.17 10.00 -1.51
C GLY A 38 -10.54 10.48 -1.98
N GLU A 39 -10.92 11.71 -1.65
CA GLU A 39 -12.15 12.34 -2.17
C GLU A 39 -12.09 12.51 -3.70
N ALA A 40 -10.93 12.90 -4.23
CA ALA A 40 -10.74 13.03 -5.67
C ALA A 40 -10.93 11.69 -6.40
N CYS A 41 -10.46 10.59 -5.84
CA CYS A 41 -10.70 9.25 -6.39
C CYS A 41 -12.18 8.85 -6.34
N GLN A 42 -12.91 9.19 -5.27
CA GLN A 42 -14.36 8.94 -5.20
C GLN A 42 -15.15 9.76 -6.23
N LYS A 43 -14.65 10.92 -6.61
CA LYS A 43 -15.28 11.86 -7.55
C LYS A 43 -14.57 11.89 -8.91
N PHE A 44 -13.73 10.90 -9.20
CA PHE A 44 -12.83 10.89 -10.36
C PHE A 44 -13.56 11.17 -11.67
N GLY A 45 -14.68 10.49 -11.92
CA GLY A 45 -15.49 10.67 -13.14
C GLY A 45 -16.17 12.03 -13.27
N THR A 46 -16.16 12.86 -12.22
CA THR A 46 -16.73 14.22 -12.23
C THR A 46 -15.67 15.31 -12.15
N LEU A 47 -14.39 14.92 -12.14
CA LEU A 47 -13.31 15.90 -12.22
C LEU A 47 -13.35 16.65 -13.57
N PRO A 48 -13.01 17.94 -13.58
CA PRO A 48 -13.04 18.76 -14.81
C PRO A 48 -11.98 18.35 -15.85
N PHE A 49 -11.09 17.42 -15.50
CA PHE A 49 -10.09 16.82 -16.38
C PHE A 49 -9.66 15.48 -15.79
N LEU A 50 -9.15 14.58 -16.63
CA LEU A 50 -8.61 13.29 -16.20
C LEU A 50 -7.09 13.44 -15.96
N PRO A 51 -6.59 13.05 -14.79
CA PRO A 51 -5.16 12.97 -14.52
C PRO A 51 -4.48 12.01 -15.50
N ARG A 52 -3.24 12.32 -15.88
CA ARG A 52 -2.45 11.46 -16.76
C ARG A 52 -1.91 10.27 -15.99
N GLY A 53 -2.11 9.07 -16.53
CA GLY A 53 -1.56 7.84 -16.00
C GLY A 53 -1.75 6.70 -16.99
N CYS A 54 -0.96 5.65 -16.83
CA CYS A 54 -1.05 4.45 -17.65
C CYS A 54 -2.09 3.49 -17.03
N TYR A 55 -3.04 3.07 -17.83
CA TYR A 55 -4.01 2.05 -17.46
C TYR A 55 -3.66 0.75 -18.18
N VAL A 56 -3.49 -0.31 -17.41
CA VAL A 56 -3.24 -1.67 -17.89
C VAL A 56 -4.38 -2.54 -17.39
N SER A 57 -5.19 -3.02 -18.30
CA SER A 57 -6.38 -3.81 -18.01
C SER A 57 -6.09 -5.31 -18.20
N LEU A 58 -6.82 -6.17 -17.51
CA LEU A 58 -6.76 -7.62 -17.74
C LEU A 58 -7.08 -7.99 -19.21
N ALA A 59 -7.79 -7.13 -19.95
CA ALA A 59 -8.02 -7.30 -21.38
C ALA A 59 -6.74 -7.14 -22.22
N ASP A 60 -5.70 -6.48 -21.67
CA ASP A 60 -4.41 -6.28 -22.33
C ASP A 60 -3.43 -7.44 -22.10
N ARG A 61 -3.86 -8.51 -21.43
CA ARG A 61 -3.02 -9.68 -21.16
C ARG A 61 -2.44 -10.25 -22.45
N GLY A 62 -1.13 -10.49 -22.45
CA GLY A 62 -0.34 -10.86 -23.63
C GLY A 62 0.20 -9.66 -24.41
N ASN A 63 -0.24 -8.43 -24.12
CA ASN A 63 0.18 -7.19 -24.77
C ASN A 63 0.63 -6.09 -23.79
N VAL A 64 0.80 -6.40 -22.50
CA VAL A 64 1.12 -5.42 -21.46
C VAL A 64 2.36 -4.61 -21.81
N LYS A 65 3.39 -5.24 -22.38
CA LYS A 65 4.62 -4.56 -22.81
C LYS A 65 4.36 -3.50 -23.86
N ALA A 66 3.47 -3.75 -24.79
CA ALA A 66 3.11 -2.79 -25.86
C ALA A 66 2.37 -1.58 -25.25
N VAL A 67 1.44 -1.81 -24.33
CA VAL A 67 0.70 -0.75 -23.63
C VAL A 67 1.66 0.14 -22.83
N LEU A 68 2.56 -0.45 -22.04
CA LEU A 68 3.57 0.29 -21.26
C LEU A 68 4.49 1.10 -22.19
N LYS A 69 4.92 0.48 -23.29
CA LYS A 69 5.82 1.13 -24.25
C LYS A 69 5.15 2.32 -24.94
N GLU A 70 3.91 2.19 -25.38
CA GLU A 70 3.17 3.28 -26.01
C GLU A 70 3.04 4.49 -25.08
N TYR A 71 2.64 4.25 -23.83
CA TYR A 71 2.59 5.31 -22.82
C TYR A 71 3.97 5.94 -22.59
N ALA A 72 5.00 5.12 -22.43
CA ALA A 72 6.35 5.59 -22.15
C ALA A 72 6.93 6.39 -23.32
N ASP A 73 6.69 5.95 -24.55
CA ASP A 73 7.14 6.67 -25.75
C ASP A 73 6.50 8.05 -25.91
N ALA A 74 5.27 8.21 -25.43
CA ALA A 74 4.53 9.47 -25.46
C ALA A 74 4.89 10.41 -24.30
N MET A 75 5.23 9.86 -23.12
CA MET A 75 5.24 10.61 -21.87
C MET A 75 6.62 10.74 -21.23
N LEU A 76 7.54 9.81 -21.47
CA LEU A 76 8.83 9.79 -20.79
C LEU A 76 9.97 10.32 -21.69
N PRO A 77 11.03 10.92 -21.09
CA PRO A 77 12.20 11.30 -21.84
C PRO A 77 12.92 10.07 -22.39
N LYS A 78 13.63 10.25 -23.49
CA LYS A 78 14.40 9.20 -24.14
C LYS A 78 15.88 9.39 -23.94
N ASP A 79 16.61 8.30 -23.84
CA ASP A 79 18.07 8.30 -23.87
C ASP A 79 18.61 8.59 -25.28
N SER A 80 19.93 8.60 -25.44
CA SER A 80 20.60 8.83 -26.73
C SER A 80 20.31 7.73 -27.77
N LEU A 81 19.82 6.56 -27.35
CA LEU A 81 19.45 5.45 -28.21
C LEU A 81 17.94 5.43 -28.51
N GLY A 82 17.18 6.39 -27.99
CA GLY A 82 15.75 6.49 -28.19
C GLY A 82 14.90 5.63 -27.23
N ASN A 83 15.50 5.04 -26.21
CA ASN A 83 14.75 4.24 -25.22
C ASN A 83 14.15 5.14 -24.14
N PRO A 84 12.88 4.91 -23.74
CA PRO A 84 12.26 5.67 -22.67
C PRO A 84 12.95 5.42 -21.32
N GLN A 85 13.12 6.48 -20.53
CA GLN A 85 13.77 6.44 -19.23
C GLN A 85 12.75 6.53 -18.10
N CYS A 86 12.68 5.50 -17.25
CA CYS A 86 11.84 5.49 -16.05
C CYS A 86 12.67 5.09 -14.83
N GLN A 87 12.61 5.89 -13.75
CA GLN A 87 13.28 5.62 -12.48
C GLN A 87 12.35 4.91 -11.49
N CYS A 88 11.06 5.23 -11.54
CA CYS A 88 10.08 4.71 -10.61
C CYS A 88 8.71 4.56 -11.25
N ILE A 89 8.11 3.40 -11.06
CA ILE A 89 6.71 3.11 -11.35
C ILE A 89 6.01 2.89 -10.02
N VAL A 90 5.00 3.70 -9.70
CA VAL A 90 4.05 3.39 -8.65
C VAL A 90 2.81 2.82 -9.31
N PHE A 91 2.42 1.61 -8.92
CA PHE A 91 1.25 0.96 -9.49
C PHE A 91 0.31 0.45 -8.41
N SER A 92 -0.97 0.59 -8.70
CA SER A 92 -2.08 0.21 -7.83
C SER A 92 -3.14 -0.52 -8.63
N ASP A 93 -3.89 -1.40 -7.99
CA ASP A 93 -5.14 -1.92 -8.55
C ASP A 93 -6.37 -1.17 -8.03
N GLY A 94 -6.14 -0.17 -7.19
CA GLY A 94 -7.21 0.59 -6.52
C GLY A 94 -8.05 -0.24 -5.56
N GLY A 95 -7.59 -1.43 -5.19
CA GLY A 95 -8.39 -2.43 -4.46
C GLY A 95 -8.57 -2.12 -2.98
N ARG A 96 -7.72 -1.27 -2.39
CA ARG A 96 -7.80 -0.90 -0.97
C ARG A 96 -7.32 0.52 -0.71
N ILE A 97 -7.97 1.50 -1.31
CA ILE A 97 -7.60 2.91 -1.14
C ILE A 97 -8.01 3.40 0.25
N LEU A 98 -7.03 3.60 1.13
CA LEU A 98 -7.24 4.13 2.49
C LEU A 98 -8.35 3.37 3.24
N GLY A 99 -9.21 4.09 3.95
CA GLY A 99 -10.45 3.56 4.54
C GLY A 99 -11.65 3.53 3.59
N LEU A 100 -11.46 3.86 2.30
CA LEU A 100 -12.52 4.00 1.30
C LEU A 100 -12.86 2.67 0.60
N GLY A 101 -11.92 1.73 0.58
CA GLY A 101 -12.09 0.41 -0.05
C GLY A 101 -11.68 0.41 -1.52
N ASP A 102 -12.32 -0.46 -2.31
CA ASP A 102 -11.99 -0.67 -3.72
C ASP A 102 -12.61 0.44 -4.59
N LEU A 103 -11.76 1.27 -5.18
CA LEU A 103 -12.12 2.31 -6.14
C LEU A 103 -11.70 1.95 -7.57
N GLY A 104 -10.98 0.84 -7.74
CA GLY A 104 -10.57 0.30 -9.04
C GLY A 104 -9.84 1.34 -9.91
N ALA A 105 -10.25 1.46 -11.17
CA ALA A 105 -9.62 2.37 -12.13
C ALA A 105 -9.66 3.85 -11.71
N TRP A 106 -10.60 4.25 -10.85
CA TRP A 106 -10.66 5.61 -10.31
C TRP A 106 -9.58 5.90 -9.27
N GLY A 107 -8.87 4.87 -8.84
CA GLY A 107 -7.71 5.00 -7.93
C GLY A 107 -6.48 5.68 -8.53
N MET A 108 -6.47 6.07 -9.81
CA MET A 108 -5.30 6.65 -10.49
C MET A 108 -4.71 7.88 -9.76
N GLY A 109 -5.50 8.61 -9.00
CA GLY A 109 -5.00 9.73 -8.18
C GLY A 109 -3.95 9.31 -7.16
N ILE A 110 -3.98 8.06 -6.69
CA ILE A 110 -3.06 7.52 -5.68
C ILE A 110 -1.62 7.39 -6.23
N PRO A 111 -1.35 6.61 -7.29
CA PRO A 111 0.02 6.51 -7.82
C PRO A 111 0.56 7.86 -8.30
N ILE A 112 -0.28 8.75 -8.85
CA ILE A 112 0.12 10.10 -9.22
C ILE A 112 0.59 10.89 -8.00
N GLY A 113 -0.21 10.94 -6.93
CA GLY A 113 0.12 11.68 -5.72
C GLY A 113 1.33 11.10 -4.99
N LYS A 114 1.51 9.77 -5.00
CA LYS A 114 2.71 9.13 -4.46
C LYS A 114 3.97 9.57 -5.20
N LEU A 115 3.94 9.63 -6.51
CA LEU A 115 5.07 10.08 -7.32
C LEU A 115 5.36 11.58 -7.13
N ASP A 116 4.34 12.40 -6.88
CA ASP A 116 4.55 13.80 -6.46
C ASP A 116 5.32 13.89 -5.13
N LEU A 117 4.95 13.05 -4.14
CA LEU A 117 5.70 12.94 -2.88
C LEU A 117 7.15 12.53 -3.11
N TYR A 118 7.39 11.55 -3.98
CA TYR A 118 8.75 11.11 -4.31
C TYR A 118 9.58 12.20 -4.97
N THR A 119 8.98 13.01 -5.82
CA THR A 119 9.65 14.16 -6.40
C THR A 119 9.98 15.21 -5.34
N VAL A 120 8.99 15.61 -4.53
CA VAL A 120 9.14 16.70 -3.56
C VAL A 120 10.01 16.31 -2.37
N CYS A 121 9.83 15.08 -1.84
CA CYS A 121 10.50 14.63 -0.61
C CYS A 121 11.70 13.72 -0.89
N GLY A 122 11.71 13.01 -2.01
CA GLY A 122 12.73 12.02 -2.37
C GLY A 122 13.68 12.46 -3.49
N GLY A 123 13.40 13.58 -4.18
CA GLY A 123 14.25 14.11 -5.23
C GLY A 123 14.22 13.30 -6.54
N PHE A 124 13.18 12.48 -6.77
CA PHE A 124 13.00 11.82 -8.06
C PHE A 124 12.74 12.84 -9.17
N ASP A 125 13.29 12.58 -10.35
CA ASP A 125 12.98 13.36 -11.54
C ASP A 125 11.52 13.13 -11.97
N PRO A 126 10.64 14.13 -11.90
CA PRO A 126 9.22 13.94 -12.20
C PRO A 126 8.96 13.50 -13.65
N ASN A 127 9.91 13.77 -14.56
CA ASN A 127 9.80 13.34 -15.95
C ASN A 127 10.14 11.86 -16.12
N LYS A 128 10.76 11.22 -15.13
CA LYS A 128 11.18 9.81 -15.15
C LYS A 128 10.36 8.95 -14.21
N THR A 129 9.11 9.32 -13.97
CA THR A 129 8.18 8.58 -13.13
C THR A 129 6.93 8.20 -13.92
N MET A 130 6.33 7.06 -13.58
CA MET A 130 5.18 6.53 -14.30
C MET A 130 4.12 6.02 -13.33
N PRO A 131 2.97 6.69 -13.23
CA PRO A 131 1.83 6.18 -12.46
C PRO A 131 1.05 5.15 -13.29
N VAL A 132 0.70 4.01 -12.65
CA VAL A 132 0.00 2.91 -13.33
C VAL A 132 -1.19 2.44 -12.51
N ILE A 133 -2.31 2.18 -13.18
CA ILE A 133 -3.41 1.37 -12.64
C ILE A 133 -3.43 0.02 -13.33
N ILE A 134 -3.45 -1.04 -12.51
CA ILE A 134 -3.66 -2.43 -12.93
C ILE A 134 -5.15 -2.75 -12.74
N ASP A 135 -5.93 -2.66 -13.81
CA ASP A 135 -7.36 -2.94 -13.73
C ASP A 135 -7.67 -4.41 -14.02
N ALA A 136 -7.82 -5.18 -12.95
CA ALA A 136 -8.20 -6.60 -13.00
C ALA A 136 -9.58 -6.86 -12.37
N GLY A 137 -10.42 -5.85 -12.28
CA GLY A 137 -11.78 -5.95 -11.75
C GLY A 137 -11.87 -5.77 -10.23
N CYS A 138 -12.99 -6.17 -9.66
CA CYS A 138 -13.35 -5.91 -8.26
C CYS A 138 -12.75 -6.88 -7.26
N THR A 139 -12.32 -6.41 -6.11
CA THR A 139 -11.70 -7.24 -5.06
C THR A 139 -12.66 -8.22 -4.42
N ASP A 140 -13.94 -7.92 -4.28
CA ASP A 140 -14.85 -8.78 -3.52
C ASP A 140 -16.32 -8.65 -3.92
N ALA A 141 -16.95 -9.82 -4.12
CA ALA A 141 -18.39 -9.98 -4.21
C ALA A 141 -19.08 -9.93 -2.84
N SER A 142 -18.40 -10.21 -1.74
CA SER A 142 -18.95 -10.20 -0.39
C SER A 142 -19.16 -8.81 0.20
N GLY A 143 -18.81 -7.78 -0.54
CA GLY A 143 -19.54 -6.57 -0.48
C GLY A 143 -19.10 -5.44 0.38
N ASN A 144 -17.90 -5.34 0.82
CA ASN A 144 -17.48 -4.04 1.35
C ASN A 144 -17.17 -3.04 0.22
N SER A 145 -16.74 -3.52 -0.91
CA SER A 145 -16.56 -2.72 -2.13
C SER A 145 -17.85 -2.51 -2.91
N ALA A 146 -18.81 -3.41 -2.83
CA ALA A 146 -20.12 -3.25 -3.47
C ALA A 146 -20.94 -2.08 -2.91
N LYS A 147 -20.62 -1.58 -1.72
CA LYS A 147 -21.23 -0.35 -1.18
C LYS A 147 -20.78 0.91 -1.91
N LEU A 148 -19.68 0.85 -2.62
CA LEU A 148 -19.25 1.93 -3.48
C LEU A 148 -19.87 1.71 -4.86
N THR A 149 -20.98 2.38 -5.12
CA THR A 149 -21.67 2.45 -6.41
C THR A 149 -20.81 3.09 -7.52
N ILE A 150 -19.51 3.23 -7.30
CA ILE A 150 -18.56 3.81 -8.24
C ILE A 150 -18.58 3.06 -9.58
N ARG A 151 -18.65 1.73 -9.55
CA ARG A 151 -18.67 0.93 -10.78
C ARG A 151 -19.98 1.04 -11.56
N ASP A 152 -21.08 1.39 -10.88
CA ASP A 152 -22.37 1.64 -11.50
C ASP A 152 -22.48 3.07 -12.04
N HIS A 153 -21.50 3.92 -11.71
CA HIS A 153 -21.46 5.28 -12.20
C HIS A 153 -21.27 5.29 -13.72
N ALA A 154 -22.06 6.13 -14.42
CA ALA A 154 -22.06 6.19 -15.88
C ALA A 154 -20.68 6.52 -16.48
N MET A 155 -19.85 7.26 -15.74
CA MET A 155 -18.50 7.65 -16.17
C MET A 155 -17.42 6.63 -15.80
N TYR A 156 -17.76 5.51 -15.13
CA TYR A 156 -16.77 4.51 -14.79
C TYR A 156 -16.42 3.66 -16.01
N THR A 157 -15.16 3.70 -16.42
CA THR A 157 -14.66 3.01 -17.62
C THR A 157 -13.81 1.78 -17.32
N GLY A 158 -13.54 1.51 -16.03
CA GLY A 158 -12.80 0.32 -15.60
C GLY A 158 -13.63 -0.96 -15.65
N MET A 159 -12.97 -2.08 -15.36
CA MET A 159 -13.61 -3.40 -15.33
C MET A 159 -14.64 -3.48 -14.21
N LYS A 160 -15.83 -3.99 -14.54
CA LYS A 160 -16.95 -4.14 -13.59
C LYS A 160 -17.08 -5.55 -13.01
N GLN A 161 -16.38 -6.53 -13.59
CA GLN A 161 -16.41 -7.92 -13.17
C GLN A 161 -15.71 -8.10 -11.81
N ASN A 162 -16.19 -9.07 -11.05
CA ASN A 162 -15.48 -9.51 -9.86
C ASN A 162 -14.20 -10.25 -10.25
N ARG A 163 -13.15 -10.06 -9.46
CA ARG A 163 -11.92 -10.83 -9.58
C ARG A 163 -12.20 -12.29 -9.28
N VAL A 164 -11.63 -13.18 -10.08
CA VAL A 164 -11.64 -14.61 -9.80
C VAL A 164 -10.59 -14.90 -8.72
N LYS A 165 -10.98 -15.57 -7.65
CA LYS A 165 -10.11 -15.93 -6.56
C LYS A 165 -9.47 -17.31 -6.78
N HIS A 166 -8.27 -17.46 -6.25
CA HIS A 166 -7.47 -18.67 -6.25
C HIS A 166 -6.84 -18.83 -4.86
N THR A 167 -6.77 -20.07 -4.37
CA THR A 167 -6.06 -20.35 -3.13
C THR A 167 -4.58 -20.59 -3.45
N CYS A 168 -3.71 -19.75 -2.95
CA CYS A 168 -2.26 -19.92 -3.12
C CYS A 168 -1.74 -21.09 -2.24
N PRO A 169 -0.49 -21.58 -2.48
CA PRO A 169 0.09 -22.68 -1.69
C PRO A 169 0.09 -22.45 -0.18
N GLN A 170 0.10 -21.17 0.25
CA GLN A 170 0.05 -20.77 1.66
C GLN A 170 -1.37 -20.79 2.25
N GLY A 171 -2.38 -21.19 1.47
CA GLY A 171 -3.78 -21.26 1.92
C GLY A 171 -4.56 -19.95 1.83
N THR A 172 -3.95 -18.86 1.39
CA THR A 172 -4.60 -17.55 1.24
C THR A 172 -5.35 -17.47 -0.08
N GLU A 173 -6.56 -16.92 -0.05
CA GLU A 173 -7.30 -16.59 -1.27
C GLU A 173 -6.77 -15.30 -1.88
N VAL A 174 -6.25 -15.38 -3.08
CA VAL A 174 -5.69 -14.28 -3.86
C VAL A 174 -6.40 -14.13 -5.20
N ASN A 175 -6.21 -12.99 -5.86
CA ASN A 175 -6.71 -12.80 -7.21
C ASN A 175 -5.95 -13.71 -8.19
N THR A 176 -6.66 -14.55 -8.94
CA THR A 176 -6.10 -15.45 -9.96
C THR A 176 -5.24 -14.72 -10.99
N ALA A 177 -5.59 -13.46 -11.33
CA ALA A 177 -4.83 -12.65 -12.26
C ALA A 177 -3.45 -12.24 -11.71
N TYR A 178 -3.22 -12.30 -10.38
CA TYR A 178 -2.04 -11.73 -9.74
C TYR A 178 -0.99 -12.76 -9.35
N TYR A 179 -1.36 -14.01 -9.13
CA TYR A 179 -0.49 -14.99 -8.55
C TYR A 179 -0.02 -16.04 -9.54
N GLY A 180 1.27 -16.43 -9.43
CA GLY A 180 1.91 -17.45 -10.24
C GLY A 180 2.77 -16.89 -11.39
N PRO A 181 3.60 -17.75 -12.00
CA PRO A 181 4.61 -17.33 -12.98
C PRO A 181 4.02 -16.71 -14.27
N ASP A 182 2.84 -17.16 -14.67
CA ASP A 182 2.13 -16.66 -15.86
C ASP A 182 1.02 -15.68 -15.49
N SER A 183 1.09 -15.08 -14.31
CA SER A 183 0.08 -14.12 -13.87
C SER A 183 0.16 -12.82 -14.63
N PHE A 184 -0.95 -12.09 -14.63
CA PHE A 184 -1.02 -10.75 -15.23
C PHE A 184 -0.06 -9.74 -14.56
N ILE A 185 0.10 -9.83 -13.24
CA ILE A 185 1.13 -9.03 -12.54
C ILE A 185 2.54 -9.49 -12.94
N GLY A 186 2.78 -10.79 -13.11
CA GLY A 186 4.07 -11.31 -13.60
C GLY A 186 4.44 -10.77 -14.98
N GLU A 187 3.47 -10.72 -15.89
CA GLU A 187 3.64 -10.09 -17.21
C GLU A 187 3.98 -8.61 -17.08
N PHE A 188 3.25 -7.86 -16.25
CA PHE A 188 3.52 -6.44 -15.98
C PHE A 188 4.93 -6.20 -15.42
N MET A 189 5.31 -6.92 -14.37
CA MET A 189 6.63 -6.80 -13.73
C MET A 189 7.76 -7.10 -14.70
N THR A 190 7.60 -8.13 -15.52
CA THR A 190 8.57 -8.53 -16.55
C THR A 190 8.67 -7.49 -17.65
N ALA A 191 7.54 -7.01 -18.17
CA ALA A 191 7.47 -5.99 -19.20
C ALA A 191 8.13 -4.66 -18.73
N ALA A 192 7.83 -4.23 -17.50
CA ALA A 192 8.43 -3.03 -16.93
C ALA A 192 9.96 -3.15 -16.81
N ARG A 193 10.48 -4.29 -16.31
CA ARG A 193 11.92 -4.55 -16.24
C ARG A 193 12.60 -4.60 -17.60
N GLU A 194 11.94 -5.18 -18.61
CA GLU A 194 12.48 -5.25 -19.97
C GLU A 194 12.54 -3.88 -20.65
N LEU A 195 11.58 -2.99 -20.36
CA LEU A 195 11.52 -1.66 -20.94
C LEU A 195 12.45 -0.66 -20.24
N PHE A 196 12.54 -0.71 -18.91
CA PHE A 196 13.17 0.34 -18.10
C PHE A 196 14.43 -0.14 -17.35
N GLY A 197 14.75 -1.43 -17.46
CA GLY A 197 15.94 -2.01 -16.82
C GLY A 197 15.72 -2.39 -15.35
N ARG A 198 16.79 -2.95 -14.75
CA ARG A 198 16.75 -3.47 -13.36
C ARG A 198 16.77 -2.39 -12.28
N SER A 199 17.16 -1.18 -12.63
CA SER A 199 17.22 -0.03 -11.70
C SER A 199 15.90 0.75 -11.60
N CYS A 200 14.91 0.43 -12.41
CA CYS A 200 13.58 1.01 -12.26
C CYS A 200 12.89 0.41 -11.03
N LEU A 201 12.51 1.28 -10.08
CA LEU A 201 11.76 0.89 -8.90
C LEU A 201 10.31 0.60 -9.26
N LEU A 202 9.80 -0.56 -8.86
CA LEU A 202 8.42 -0.98 -9.06
C LEU A 202 7.73 -1.05 -7.68
N GLN A 203 6.86 -0.09 -7.37
CA GLN A 203 6.23 -0.01 -6.07
C GLN A 203 4.77 -0.44 -6.12
N PHE A 204 4.41 -1.41 -5.28
CA PHE A 204 3.02 -1.75 -4.98
C PHE A 204 2.39 -0.70 -4.07
N GLU A 205 1.17 -0.25 -4.41
CA GLU A 205 0.42 0.74 -3.65
C GLU A 205 -1.06 0.37 -3.58
N ASP A 206 -1.67 0.40 -2.39
CA ASP A 206 -3.11 0.24 -2.15
C ASP A 206 -3.73 -1.07 -2.70
N PHE A 207 -2.97 -2.16 -2.70
CA PHE A 207 -3.52 -3.50 -2.94
C PHE A 207 -4.26 -4.02 -1.72
N ASN A 208 -5.28 -4.85 -1.94
CA ASN A 208 -5.94 -5.55 -0.83
C ASN A 208 -4.91 -6.38 -0.05
N SER A 209 -5.01 -6.41 1.29
CA SER A 209 -4.03 -7.10 2.14
C SER A 209 -3.86 -8.58 1.80
N ASN A 210 -4.94 -9.27 1.35
CA ASN A 210 -4.86 -10.67 0.95
C ASN A 210 -4.01 -10.87 -0.31
N ASP A 211 -3.98 -9.88 -1.22
CA ASP A 211 -3.13 -9.91 -2.41
C ASP A 211 -1.72 -9.35 -2.13
N ALA A 212 -1.62 -8.32 -1.28
CA ALA A 212 -0.40 -7.55 -1.05
C ALA A 212 0.77 -8.41 -0.51
N PHE A 213 0.53 -9.23 0.52
CA PHE A 213 1.59 -10.05 1.12
C PHE A 213 2.09 -11.14 0.17
N PRO A 214 1.23 -11.99 -0.43
CA PRO A 214 1.69 -12.97 -1.40
C PRO A 214 2.42 -12.38 -2.60
N LEU A 215 1.97 -11.21 -3.09
CA LEU A 215 2.65 -10.50 -4.18
C LEU A 215 4.04 -9.99 -3.75
N LEU A 216 4.15 -9.40 -2.56
CA LEU A 216 5.44 -8.96 -2.05
C LEU A 216 6.41 -10.14 -1.92
N GLU A 217 5.96 -11.26 -1.38
CA GLU A 217 6.80 -12.48 -1.24
C GLU A 217 7.23 -13.03 -2.60
N GLU A 218 6.34 -13.04 -3.58
CA GLU A 218 6.62 -13.53 -4.94
C GLU A 218 7.67 -12.68 -5.66
N TYR A 219 7.63 -11.34 -5.52
CA TYR A 219 8.41 -10.45 -6.38
C TYR A 219 9.62 -9.80 -5.71
N ARG A 220 9.66 -9.64 -4.36
CA ARG A 220 10.74 -8.91 -3.67
C ARG A 220 12.15 -9.47 -3.89
N GLY A 221 12.27 -10.75 -4.11
CA GLY A 221 13.55 -11.41 -4.39
C GLY A 221 13.98 -11.39 -5.88
N LYS A 222 13.08 -10.98 -6.77
CA LYS A 222 13.26 -11.06 -8.23
C LYS A 222 13.38 -9.69 -8.91
N PHE A 223 12.79 -8.66 -8.32
CA PHE A 223 12.69 -7.31 -8.87
C PHE A 223 13.13 -6.27 -7.85
N LEU A 224 13.50 -5.08 -8.31
CA LEU A 224 13.64 -3.92 -7.44
C LEU A 224 12.22 -3.42 -7.11
N THR A 225 11.66 -3.97 -6.06
CA THR A 225 10.26 -3.70 -5.67
C THR A 225 10.08 -3.72 -4.16
N TYR A 226 9.06 -3.02 -3.70
CA TYR A 226 8.54 -3.09 -2.34
C TYR A 226 7.04 -2.76 -2.34
N ASN A 227 6.39 -3.05 -1.21
CA ASN A 227 5.01 -2.64 -0.95
C ASN A 227 5.02 -1.55 0.12
N ASP A 228 4.50 -0.37 -0.21
CA ASP A 228 4.52 0.78 0.69
C ASP A 228 3.59 0.60 1.90
N ASP A 229 2.41 0.00 1.71
CA ASP A 229 1.44 -0.23 2.78
C ASP A 229 1.95 -1.21 3.85
N ILE A 230 2.87 -2.10 3.48
CA ILE A 230 3.50 -3.06 4.38
C ILE A 230 4.82 -2.50 4.91
N GLN A 231 5.78 -2.22 4.03
CA GLN A 231 7.16 -1.93 4.38
C GLN A 231 7.41 -0.44 4.62
N GLY A 232 6.87 0.45 3.79
CA GLY A 232 7.02 1.89 3.95
C GLY A 232 6.31 2.38 5.21
N THR A 233 5.06 1.97 5.40
CA THR A 233 4.27 2.29 6.60
C THR A 233 4.94 1.75 7.87
N ALA A 234 5.46 0.52 7.84
CA ALA A 234 6.19 -0.05 8.97
C ALA A 234 7.43 0.78 9.33
N SER A 235 8.20 1.19 8.33
CA SER A 235 9.41 2.01 8.53
C SER A 235 9.10 3.35 9.19
N VAL A 236 8.05 4.03 8.72
CA VAL A 236 7.61 5.32 9.28
C VAL A 236 7.05 5.15 10.69
N ALA A 237 6.27 4.10 10.94
CA ALA A 237 5.72 3.82 12.27
C ALA A 237 6.84 3.60 13.30
N ILE A 238 7.85 2.80 12.96
CA ILE A 238 8.98 2.55 13.84
C ILE A 238 9.83 3.82 14.03
N ALA A 239 10.07 4.58 12.98
CA ALA A 239 10.77 5.87 13.09
C ALA A 239 10.04 6.83 14.04
N ALA A 240 8.71 6.91 13.98
CA ALA A 240 7.90 7.70 14.89
C ALA A 240 8.00 7.20 16.34
N VAL A 241 7.99 5.88 16.56
CA VAL A 241 8.18 5.27 17.88
C VAL A 241 9.55 5.62 18.45
N LEU A 242 10.62 5.44 17.68
CA LEU A 242 11.99 5.80 18.11
C LEU A 242 12.10 7.29 18.40
N GLY A 243 11.46 8.15 17.60
CA GLY A 243 11.34 9.59 17.87
C GLY A 243 10.63 9.87 19.20
N GLY A 244 9.53 9.19 19.49
CA GLY A 244 8.79 9.26 20.75
C GLY A 244 9.65 8.86 21.96
N ILE A 245 10.39 7.75 21.85
CA ILE A 245 11.34 7.32 22.88
C ILE A 245 12.41 8.40 23.11
N LYS A 246 12.95 8.97 22.04
CA LYS A 246 13.95 10.05 22.14
C LYS A 246 13.42 11.31 22.82
N LEU A 247 12.16 11.65 22.58
CA LEU A 247 11.50 12.78 23.25
C LEU A 247 11.29 12.52 24.74
N GLN A 248 10.88 11.31 25.13
CA GLN A 248 10.68 10.93 26.53
C GLN A 248 12.01 10.77 27.28
N LYS A 249 13.05 10.31 26.59
CA LYS A 249 14.39 10.04 27.13
C LYS A 249 15.48 10.76 26.33
N PRO A 250 15.61 12.11 26.43
CA PRO A 250 16.53 12.89 25.60
C PRO A 250 17.99 12.43 25.65
N GLY A 251 18.42 11.89 26.81
CA GLY A 251 19.77 11.33 27.00
C GLY A 251 20.00 9.94 26.44
N CYS A 252 18.97 9.26 25.95
CA CYS A 252 19.09 7.89 25.43
C CYS A 252 19.97 7.85 24.16
N THR A 253 20.99 6.98 24.21
CA THR A 253 21.90 6.71 23.08
C THR A 253 21.60 5.40 22.38
N ASN A 254 20.82 4.48 23.01
CA ASN A 254 20.43 3.19 22.46
C ASN A 254 18.90 3.08 22.37
N LEU A 255 18.31 3.73 21.37
CA LEU A 255 16.85 3.74 21.18
C LEU A 255 16.28 2.34 20.87
N LEU A 256 17.03 1.50 20.16
CA LEU A 256 16.61 0.12 19.88
C LEU A 256 16.57 -0.72 21.14
N GLY A 257 17.56 -0.61 22.00
CA GLY A 257 17.57 -1.33 23.29
C GLY A 257 16.42 -0.89 24.21
N GLU A 258 16.04 0.39 24.20
CA GLU A 258 14.84 0.85 24.90
C GLU A 258 13.56 0.26 24.31
N LEU A 259 13.43 0.25 22.99
CA LEU A 259 12.27 -0.33 22.29
C LEU A 259 12.13 -1.83 22.59
N GLN A 260 13.24 -2.58 22.65
CA GLN A 260 13.24 -4.02 22.96
C GLN A 260 12.70 -4.34 24.36
N GLY A 261 12.77 -3.39 25.29
CA GLY A 261 12.22 -3.52 26.65
C GLY A 261 10.75 -3.13 26.78
N MET A 262 10.12 -2.62 25.71
CA MET A 262 8.76 -2.10 25.74
C MET A 262 7.71 -3.14 25.31
N ARG A 263 6.50 -2.96 25.86
CA ARG A 263 5.30 -3.72 25.45
C ARG A 263 4.53 -2.92 24.42
N VAL A 264 4.19 -3.56 23.31
CA VAL A 264 3.55 -2.92 22.16
C VAL A 264 2.19 -3.56 21.86
N LEU A 265 1.19 -2.73 21.68
CA LEU A 265 -0.14 -3.16 21.25
C LEU A 265 -0.49 -2.54 19.91
N PHE A 266 -0.71 -3.37 18.90
CA PHE A 266 -1.24 -3.00 17.61
C PHE A 266 -2.75 -3.25 17.57
N HIS A 267 -3.53 -2.19 17.44
CA HIS A 267 -4.99 -2.29 17.27
C HIS A 267 -5.35 -2.26 15.78
N GLY A 268 -5.78 -3.42 15.27
CA GLY A 268 -6.00 -3.69 13.84
C GLY A 268 -4.94 -4.63 13.27
N ALA A 269 -5.30 -5.47 12.30
CA ALA A 269 -4.46 -6.49 11.70
C ALA A 269 -4.49 -6.44 10.17
N GLY A 270 -4.40 -5.24 9.62
CA GLY A 270 -4.16 -4.97 8.19
C GLY A 270 -2.66 -4.90 7.87
N SER A 271 -2.33 -4.62 6.60
CA SER A 271 -0.96 -4.54 6.08
C SER A 271 -0.04 -3.65 6.92
N ALA A 272 -0.53 -2.48 7.32
CA ALA A 272 0.23 -1.50 8.11
C ALA A 272 0.70 -2.07 9.47
N ASN A 273 -0.22 -2.58 10.27
CA ASN A 273 0.09 -3.09 11.61
C ASN A 273 0.83 -4.43 11.57
N ILE A 274 0.46 -5.34 10.66
CA ILE A 274 1.18 -6.61 10.50
C ILE A 274 2.61 -6.35 10.07
N GLY A 275 2.82 -5.52 9.02
CA GLY A 275 4.16 -5.15 8.58
C GLY A 275 4.98 -4.49 9.68
N SER A 276 4.37 -3.58 10.47
CA SER A 276 5.03 -2.92 11.60
C SER A 276 5.40 -3.89 12.72
N ALA A 277 4.50 -4.81 13.08
CA ALA A 277 4.76 -5.83 14.10
C ALA A 277 5.88 -6.79 13.66
N GLU A 278 5.85 -7.25 12.40
CA GLU A 278 6.92 -8.08 11.84
C GLU A 278 8.27 -7.37 11.84
N LEU A 279 8.32 -6.11 11.42
CA LEU A 279 9.54 -5.31 11.41
C LEU A 279 10.09 -5.11 12.84
N MET A 280 9.21 -4.84 13.82
CA MET A 280 9.61 -4.73 15.24
C MET A 280 10.18 -6.04 15.78
N ILE A 281 9.54 -7.16 15.49
CA ILE A 281 9.96 -8.47 16.02
C ILE A 281 11.25 -8.95 15.32
N ARG A 282 11.25 -8.93 13.96
CA ARG A 282 12.33 -9.57 13.19
C ARG A 282 13.58 -8.72 13.08
N GLU A 283 13.44 -7.40 12.91
CA GLU A 283 14.56 -6.51 12.62
C GLU A 283 14.95 -5.65 13.82
N ALA A 284 13.97 -5.09 14.55
CA ALA A 284 14.26 -4.31 15.75
C ALA A 284 14.52 -5.19 16.98
N GLY A 285 14.23 -6.49 16.93
CA GLY A 285 14.52 -7.45 18.00
C GLY A 285 13.61 -7.31 19.23
N VAL A 286 12.42 -6.75 19.07
CA VAL A 286 11.41 -6.71 20.14
C VAL A 286 10.92 -8.15 20.38
N PRO A 287 10.91 -8.65 21.64
CA PRO A 287 10.42 -9.99 21.92
C PRO A 287 8.97 -10.18 21.44
N ALA A 288 8.69 -11.25 20.69
CA ALA A 288 7.34 -11.52 20.18
C ALA A 288 6.29 -11.59 21.30
N THR A 289 6.67 -12.02 22.51
CA THR A 289 5.82 -12.04 23.70
C THR A 289 5.44 -10.65 24.22
N SER A 290 6.19 -9.61 23.84
CA SER A 290 5.93 -8.22 24.20
C SER A 290 5.04 -7.50 23.17
N VAL A 291 4.72 -8.14 22.05
CA VAL A 291 3.93 -7.55 20.96
C VAL A 291 2.57 -8.24 20.91
N LEU A 292 1.51 -7.47 21.06
CA LEU A 292 0.14 -7.93 20.79
C LEU A 292 -0.43 -7.27 19.55
N VAL A 293 -1.15 -8.04 18.75
CA VAL A 293 -1.91 -7.54 17.60
C VAL A 293 -3.36 -7.96 17.76
N THR A 294 -4.30 -7.06 17.48
CA THR A 294 -5.74 -7.39 17.52
C THR A 294 -6.37 -7.36 16.14
N ASN A 295 -7.30 -8.24 15.91
CA ASN A 295 -8.25 -8.19 14.79
C ASN A 295 -9.68 -8.00 15.30
N SER A 296 -10.70 -8.10 14.45
CA SER A 296 -12.10 -7.97 14.87
C SER A 296 -12.60 -9.10 15.79
N ARG A 297 -11.76 -10.11 16.06
CA ARG A 297 -12.04 -11.23 17.00
C ARG A 297 -11.21 -11.12 18.28
N GLY A 298 -10.55 -9.97 18.48
CA GLY A 298 -9.72 -9.69 19.65
C GLY A 298 -8.22 -9.93 19.42
N VAL A 299 -7.48 -10.17 20.50
CA VAL A 299 -6.03 -10.47 20.42
C VAL A 299 -5.82 -11.71 19.56
N ILE A 300 -4.91 -11.62 18.60
CA ILE A 300 -4.58 -12.71 17.69
C ILE A 300 -3.73 -13.73 18.42
N TRP A 301 -4.19 -14.99 18.41
CA TRP A 301 -3.50 -16.10 19.05
C TRP A 301 -3.50 -17.35 18.17
N LYS A 302 -2.57 -18.26 18.44
CA LYS A 302 -2.47 -19.59 17.83
C LYS A 302 -2.15 -20.65 18.88
N SER A 303 -2.58 -21.90 18.63
CA SER A 303 -2.13 -23.06 19.39
C SER A 303 -0.62 -23.30 19.18
N ALA A 304 0.02 -24.06 20.08
CA ALA A 304 1.45 -24.37 19.98
C ALA A 304 1.85 -25.03 18.65
N ASP A 305 0.97 -25.87 18.10
CA ASP A 305 1.14 -26.48 16.77
C ASP A 305 0.74 -25.55 15.61
N GLY A 306 0.17 -24.40 15.93
CA GLY A 306 -0.33 -23.42 14.94
C GLY A 306 -1.54 -23.88 14.14
N ALA A 307 -2.20 -24.97 14.53
CA ALA A 307 -3.36 -25.51 13.82
C ALA A 307 -4.66 -24.78 14.13
N GLN A 308 -4.76 -24.20 15.33
CA GLN A 308 -5.93 -23.46 15.80
C GLN A 308 -5.58 -22.03 16.17
N GLY A 309 -6.57 -21.14 16.10
CA GLY A 309 -6.43 -19.73 16.47
C GLY A 309 -7.55 -18.86 15.91
N ASN A 310 -7.45 -17.55 16.15
CA ASN A 310 -8.39 -16.58 15.59
C ASN A 310 -7.79 -15.73 14.47
N PHE A 311 -6.62 -16.12 13.96
CA PHE A 311 -6.00 -15.52 12.77
C PHE A 311 -6.84 -15.80 11.51
N ARG A 312 -6.70 -14.98 10.48
CA ARG A 312 -7.43 -15.08 9.21
C ARG A 312 -6.58 -15.56 8.04
N ASN A 313 -5.27 -15.39 8.16
CA ASN A 313 -4.27 -15.72 7.15
C ASN A 313 -2.91 -15.95 7.81
N ASP A 314 -1.92 -16.37 7.03
CA ASP A 314 -0.60 -16.70 7.55
C ASP A 314 0.16 -15.48 8.09
N GLU A 315 -0.09 -14.30 7.55
CA GLU A 315 0.51 -13.05 8.04
C GLU A 315 0.01 -12.72 9.44
N GLN A 316 -1.29 -12.87 9.72
CA GLN A 316 -1.81 -12.74 11.09
C GLN A 316 -1.29 -13.84 12.01
N LYS A 317 -1.12 -15.05 11.48
CA LYS A 317 -0.55 -16.17 12.23
C LYS A 317 0.91 -15.94 12.61
N SER A 318 1.71 -15.25 11.77
CA SER A 318 3.12 -14.96 12.07
C SER A 318 3.31 -14.09 13.32
N VAL A 319 2.38 -13.17 13.57
CA VAL A 319 2.39 -12.24 14.73
C VAL A 319 1.46 -12.67 15.87
N ALA A 320 0.84 -13.84 15.76
CA ALA A 320 -0.06 -14.38 16.77
C ALA A 320 0.70 -14.80 18.04
N VAL A 321 0.17 -14.47 19.21
CA VAL A 321 0.70 -14.99 20.48
C VAL A 321 0.39 -16.49 20.60
N GLU A 322 1.26 -17.20 21.31
CA GLU A 322 1.06 -18.63 21.57
C GLU A 322 0.06 -18.82 22.72
N GLY A 323 -0.94 -19.67 22.49
CA GLY A 323 -2.03 -19.93 23.42
C GLY A 323 -3.13 -18.86 23.40
N GLU A 324 -4.36 -19.30 23.64
CA GLU A 324 -5.49 -18.39 23.76
C GLU A 324 -5.37 -17.56 25.05
N PRO A 325 -5.33 -16.22 24.97
CA PRO A 325 -5.24 -15.37 26.16
C PRO A 325 -6.40 -15.58 27.13
N GLN A 326 -6.08 -15.75 28.41
CA GLN A 326 -7.02 -16.01 29.50
C GLN A 326 -6.97 -14.92 30.58
N GLY A 327 -8.00 -14.83 31.41
CA GLY A 327 -8.03 -13.94 32.58
C GLY A 327 -8.49 -12.51 32.30
N TYR A 328 -8.82 -12.18 31.04
CA TYR A 328 -9.39 -10.89 30.65
C TYR A 328 -10.21 -10.99 29.36
N ASP A 329 -11.03 -9.96 29.08
CA ASP A 329 -11.73 -9.89 27.80
C ASP A 329 -10.77 -9.47 26.68
N ARG A 330 -10.34 -10.46 25.88
CA ARG A 330 -9.41 -10.25 24.77
C ARG A 330 -10.03 -9.56 23.54
N THR A 331 -11.34 -9.27 23.57
CA THR A 331 -12.05 -8.58 22.51
C THR A 331 -12.30 -7.11 22.83
N ASP A 332 -12.25 -6.74 24.11
CA ASP A 332 -12.37 -5.36 24.55
C ASP A 332 -11.00 -4.68 24.66
N LEU A 333 -10.82 -3.59 23.90
CA LEU A 333 -9.55 -2.86 23.86
C LEU A 333 -9.11 -2.34 25.23
N VAL A 334 -10.07 -1.87 26.04
CA VAL A 334 -9.77 -1.35 27.39
C VAL A 334 -9.31 -2.47 28.31
N SER A 335 -9.94 -3.64 28.24
CA SER A 335 -9.54 -4.84 28.99
C SER A 335 -8.13 -5.31 28.59
N ILE A 336 -7.84 -5.33 27.28
CA ILE A 336 -6.52 -5.66 26.75
C ILE A 336 -5.45 -4.69 27.28
N ILE A 337 -5.70 -3.37 27.19
CA ILE A 337 -4.77 -2.34 27.67
C ILE A 337 -4.50 -2.49 29.16
N LYS A 338 -5.55 -2.69 29.97
CA LYS A 338 -5.41 -2.88 31.43
C LYS A 338 -4.59 -4.11 31.79
N HIS A 339 -4.72 -5.18 31.02
CA HIS A 339 -4.00 -6.43 31.27
C HIS A 339 -2.55 -6.39 30.76
N HIS A 340 -2.39 -5.98 29.48
CA HIS A 340 -1.07 -5.95 28.84
C HIS A 340 -0.22 -4.76 29.26
N GLN A 341 -0.84 -3.65 29.67
CA GLN A 341 -0.19 -2.39 30.02
C GLN A 341 0.87 -1.97 28.98
N PRO A 342 0.48 -1.74 27.73
CA PRO A 342 1.42 -1.42 26.68
C PRO A 342 2.07 -0.04 26.90
N ASP A 343 3.36 0.05 26.63
CA ASP A 343 4.10 1.32 26.60
C ASP A 343 3.82 2.06 25.29
N ILE A 344 3.46 1.30 24.23
CA ILE A 344 3.20 1.80 22.88
C ILE A 344 1.87 1.23 22.39
N LEU A 345 0.98 2.11 21.93
CA LEU A 345 -0.27 1.74 21.24
C LEU A 345 -0.28 2.32 19.83
N ILE A 346 -0.42 1.44 18.83
CA ILE A 346 -0.52 1.82 17.42
C ILE A 346 -1.86 1.34 16.85
N GLY A 347 -2.69 2.28 16.43
CA GLY A 347 -4.00 1.99 15.84
C GLY A 347 -3.99 2.17 14.33
N ALA A 348 -4.35 1.11 13.59
CA ALA A 348 -4.62 1.16 12.16
C ALA A 348 -5.80 0.23 11.86
N VAL A 349 -6.98 0.70 12.20
CA VAL A 349 -8.26 -0.01 11.97
C VAL A 349 -8.95 0.61 10.78
N GLY A 350 -9.28 -0.21 9.80
CA GLY A 350 -10.28 0.19 8.82
C GLY A 350 -11.60 0.43 9.58
N ARG A 351 -12.33 1.46 9.19
CA ARG A 351 -13.57 1.87 9.83
C ARG A 351 -14.46 0.68 10.21
N ALA A 352 -14.87 0.65 11.47
CA ALA A 352 -15.94 -0.21 11.93
C ALA A 352 -17.28 0.20 11.31
#